data_8a9ed119d20b851283345e6bb6b480bb
#
_entry.id   8a9ed119d20b851283345e6bb6b480bb
#
_cell.length_a   1.000
_cell.length_b   1.000
_cell.length_c   1.000
_cell.angle_alpha   90.00
_cell.angle_beta   90.00
_cell.angle_gamma   90.00
#
_symmetry.space_group_name_H-M   'P 1'
#
loop_
_entity.id
_entity.type
_entity.pdbx_description
1 polymer ?
#
loop_
_entity_poly.entity_id
_entity_poly.type
_entity_poly.pdbx_seq_one_letter_code
_entity_poly.pdbx_strand_id
1 'polypeptide(L)'
;MDHTVKLTVNGETREFPMGITYKEVVKEYEKTSPAPVILVIAGGKICELHKKAERDGEVRLVTTKDSIGNKTYKRTACLVLLKAIYDLAGKEKVDKVVLHYSVGSGFYFTMEGEQKLDQAFLDQVKKRMTELVKQKIPVKKRSVGTDEAIALFHHHRMYDKEKLFRYRRVSRVNIYSIENFEDYFYGAMAYDTGYVPYFDLKLYDEGFVLILPEAKTPDVLPEFQPQEKIFQVQKDSEEWGRKLEISTVGELNDQIVSQGIQKILLMQEAIQESGIARIAEQIVEAGNKKFVMIAGPSSSGKTTFSHRLSIQLAAHGMKPHPIAVDNYFVNREHTPLDEFGEKDYECLEAIDVEQFNKDMLALLNGERIELPVFNFKTGQREYKGDFLQLGKEDILVIEGIHGLNDKLSYALPKESKFKIYISALTQLNIDEHNRIPTTDGRLIRRIVRDARTRGTSASETIARWPSVRRGEEKNIFPYQEEADVMFNSALIYELACLKVYAEPLLFGISKEEPEYLEANRLLKFFDYFVAVPSEEVPNNSLLREFIGGSCFNT
;
A
#
# COMPACT_ATOMS: atom_id res chain seq x y z
N MET A 1 -27.83 42.28 -7.43
CA MET A 1 -28.28 41.22 -6.52
C MET A 1 -27.02 40.45 -6.12
N ASP A 2 -26.63 40.53 -4.86
CA ASP A 2 -25.49 39.77 -4.37
C ASP A 2 -25.89 38.29 -4.44
N HIS A 3 -25.24 37.57 -5.36
CA HIS A 3 -25.48 36.14 -5.48
C HIS A 3 -24.87 35.43 -4.26
N THR A 4 -25.70 34.71 -3.52
CA THR A 4 -25.25 33.88 -2.38
C THR A 4 -25.27 32.40 -2.74
N VAL A 5 -24.49 31.60 -2.00
CA VAL A 5 -24.56 30.15 -2.02
C VAL A 5 -24.94 29.63 -0.63
N LYS A 6 -25.77 28.61 -0.59
CA LYS A 6 -26.22 27.93 0.64
C LYS A 6 -25.34 26.68 0.85
N LEU A 7 -24.49 26.72 1.88
CA LEU A 7 -23.65 25.62 2.23
C LEU A 7 -24.10 24.97 3.53
N THR A 8 -24.30 23.66 3.52
CA THR A 8 -24.60 22.86 4.70
C THR A 8 -23.32 22.23 5.22
N VAL A 9 -22.85 22.69 6.38
CA VAL A 9 -21.63 22.18 7.03
C VAL A 9 -22.03 21.61 8.39
N ASN A 10 -21.68 20.34 8.66
CA ASN A 10 -22.04 19.65 9.91
C ASN A 10 -23.56 19.72 10.24
N GLY A 11 -24.42 19.66 9.21
CA GLY A 11 -25.87 19.73 9.36
C GLY A 11 -26.44 21.15 9.51
N GLU A 12 -25.60 22.18 9.61
CA GLU A 12 -26.03 23.60 9.69
C GLU A 12 -25.92 24.24 8.31
N THR A 13 -27.02 24.80 7.81
CA THR A 13 -27.06 25.53 6.52
C THR A 13 -26.88 27.01 6.77
N ARG A 14 -25.89 27.62 6.09
CA ARG A 14 -25.61 29.05 6.11
C ARG A 14 -25.50 29.61 4.69
N GLU A 15 -25.81 30.90 4.56
CA GLU A 15 -25.62 31.65 3.31
C GLU A 15 -24.25 32.34 3.31
N PHE A 16 -23.52 32.18 2.21
CA PHE A 16 -22.25 32.83 1.97
C PHE A 16 -22.25 33.57 0.64
N PRO A 17 -21.41 34.58 0.46
CA PRO A 17 -21.23 35.21 -0.85
C PRO A 17 -20.82 34.19 -1.90
N MET A 18 -21.39 34.23 -3.10
CA MET A 18 -20.96 33.38 -4.21
C MET A 18 -19.50 33.61 -4.53
N GLY A 19 -18.75 32.53 -4.69
CA GLY A 19 -17.32 32.60 -4.96
C GLY A 19 -16.44 32.76 -3.72
N ILE A 20 -17.02 32.65 -2.50
CA ILE A 20 -16.24 32.53 -1.26
C ILE A 20 -15.32 31.32 -1.35
N THR A 21 -14.10 31.42 -0.84
CA THR A 21 -13.19 30.26 -0.79
C THR A 21 -13.56 29.31 0.34
N TYR A 22 -13.30 28.01 0.16
CA TYR A 22 -13.50 27.05 1.26
C TYR A 22 -12.60 27.36 2.47
N LYS A 23 -11.47 28.05 2.30
CA LYS A 23 -10.64 28.52 3.42
C LYS A 23 -11.40 29.50 4.31
N GLU A 24 -12.15 30.43 3.69
CA GLU A 24 -12.97 31.41 4.43
C GLU A 24 -14.16 30.73 5.12
N VAL A 25 -14.83 29.79 4.44
CA VAL A 25 -15.91 28.98 5.04
C VAL A 25 -15.40 28.20 6.26
N VAL A 26 -14.26 27.51 6.13
CA VAL A 26 -13.68 26.69 7.20
C VAL A 26 -13.29 27.51 8.44
N LYS A 27 -12.89 28.77 8.30
CA LYS A 27 -12.54 29.64 9.45
C LYS A 27 -13.63 29.71 10.51
N GLU A 28 -14.91 29.64 10.11
CA GLU A 28 -16.03 29.68 11.05
C GLU A 28 -16.15 28.40 11.91
N TYR A 29 -15.56 27.30 11.43
CA TYR A 29 -15.62 25.99 12.07
C TYR A 29 -14.29 25.53 12.69
N GLU A 30 -13.19 26.27 12.50
CA GLU A 30 -11.84 25.88 13.01
C GLU A 30 -11.83 25.67 14.53
N LYS A 31 -12.60 26.47 15.29
CA LYS A 31 -12.64 26.38 16.77
C LYS A 31 -13.38 25.13 17.30
N THR A 32 -14.29 24.59 16.52
CA THR A 32 -15.12 23.42 16.89
C THR A 32 -14.60 22.13 16.27
N SER A 33 -13.64 22.22 15.37
CA SER A 33 -13.05 21.07 14.71
C SER A 33 -12.06 20.33 15.64
N PRO A 34 -12.08 18.99 15.68
CA PRO A 34 -11.21 18.18 16.55
C PRO A 34 -9.74 18.19 16.12
N ALA A 35 -9.44 18.71 14.93
CA ALA A 35 -8.10 18.84 14.37
C ALA A 35 -8.14 19.89 13.22
N PRO A 36 -6.98 20.38 12.73
CA PRO A 36 -6.91 21.31 11.62
C PRO A 36 -7.65 20.78 10.38
N VAL A 37 -8.57 21.57 9.82
CA VAL A 37 -9.26 21.25 8.56
C VAL A 37 -8.33 21.58 7.40
N ILE A 38 -7.98 20.58 6.61
CA ILE A 38 -6.98 20.70 5.54
C ILE A 38 -7.61 20.68 4.14
N LEU A 39 -8.78 20.07 4.00
CA LEU A 39 -9.57 19.96 2.76
C LEU A 39 -11.06 20.01 3.09
N VAL A 40 -11.90 20.08 2.05
CA VAL A 40 -13.33 19.79 2.15
C VAL A 40 -13.74 18.78 1.08
N ILE A 41 -14.88 18.09 1.31
CA ILE A 41 -15.57 17.33 0.27
C ILE A 41 -16.86 18.09 -0.03
N ALA A 42 -17.01 18.51 -1.28
CA ALA A 42 -18.17 19.24 -1.76
C ALA A 42 -18.61 18.67 -3.12
N GLY A 43 -19.91 18.40 -3.27
CA GLY A 43 -20.47 17.80 -4.49
C GLY A 43 -19.79 16.47 -4.86
N GLY A 44 -19.49 15.60 -3.88
CA GLY A 44 -18.84 14.31 -4.09
C GLY A 44 -17.38 14.40 -4.57
N LYS A 45 -16.69 15.55 -4.37
CA LYS A 45 -15.30 15.75 -4.81
C LYS A 45 -14.45 16.33 -3.68
N ILE A 46 -13.20 15.87 -3.61
CA ILE A 46 -12.18 16.48 -2.74
C ILE A 46 -11.83 17.86 -3.29
N CYS A 47 -11.95 18.87 -2.45
CA CYS A 47 -11.67 20.27 -2.77
C CYS A 47 -10.58 20.82 -1.84
N GLU A 48 -9.56 21.42 -2.43
CA GLU A 48 -8.55 22.20 -1.72
C GLU A 48 -9.15 23.53 -1.25
N LEU A 49 -8.66 24.05 -0.14
CA LEU A 49 -9.26 25.20 0.53
C LEU A 49 -9.21 26.51 -0.27
N HIS A 50 -8.35 26.61 -1.29
CA HIS A 50 -8.31 27.78 -2.19
C HIS A 50 -9.45 27.79 -3.23
N LYS A 51 -10.16 26.66 -3.42
CA LYS A 51 -11.29 26.61 -4.33
C LYS A 51 -12.46 27.43 -3.82
N LYS A 52 -13.24 27.96 -4.77
CA LYS A 52 -14.42 28.77 -4.53
C LYS A 52 -15.67 27.91 -4.50
N ALA A 53 -16.60 28.25 -3.61
CA ALA A 53 -17.95 27.70 -3.60
C ALA A 53 -18.80 28.44 -4.64
N GLU A 54 -19.28 27.69 -5.65
CA GLU A 54 -20.05 28.24 -6.78
C GLU A 54 -21.47 27.69 -6.86
N ARG A 55 -21.83 26.75 -6.00
CA ARG A 55 -23.14 26.07 -5.98
C ARG A 55 -23.55 25.74 -4.56
N ASP A 56 -24.85 25.71 -4.34
CA ASP A 56 -25.44 25.19 -3.11
C ASP A 56 -25.07 23.73 -2.93
N GLY A 57 -24.92 23.28 -1.66
CA GLY A 57 -24.68 21.90 -1.38
C GLY A 57 -24.08 21.61 -0.01
N GLU A 58 -23.92 20.33 0.25
CA GLU A 58 -23.28 19.83 1.46
C GLU A 58 -21.76 19.93 1.35
N VAL A 59 -21.12 20.37 2.44
CA VAL A 59 -19.68 20.50 2.58
C VAL A 59 -19.24 19.72 3.82
N ARG A 60 -18.53 18.60 3.61
CA ARG A 60 -17.90 17.83 4.69
C ARG A 60 -16.49 18.33 4.91
N LEU A 61 -16.18 18.69 6.15
CA LEU A 61 -14.83 19.07 6.56
C LEU A 61 -13.93 17.84 6.61
N VAL A 62 -12.70 17.98 6.13
CA VAL A 62 -11.68 16.93 6.17
C VAL A 62 -10.50 17.44 6.99
N THR A 63 -10.23 16.79 8.11
CA THR A 63 -9.19 17.16 9.06
C THR A 63 -7.93 16.31 8.86
N THR A 64 -6.86 16.66 9.54
CA THR A 64 -5.63 15.86 9.59
C THR A 64 -5.80 14.51 10.28
N LYS A 65 -6.91 14.28 11.01
CA LYS A 65 -7.32 12.98 11.57
C LYS A 65 -7.95 12.05 10.54
N ASP A 66 -8.51 12.61 9.47
CA ASP A 66 -9.05 11.80 8.37
C ASP A 66 -7.90 11.23 7.52
N SER A 67 -8.04 10.01 7.03
CA SER A 67 -7.03 9.35 6.19
C SER A 67 -6.65 10.20 4.97
N ILE A 68 -7.63 10.81 4.29
CA ILE A 68 -7.41 11.69 3.13
C ILE A 68 -6.65 12.95 3.55
N GLY A 69 -7.02 13.54 4.69
CA GLY A 69 -6.36 14.73 5.23
C GLY A 69 -4.91 14.45 5.67
N ASN A 70 -4.66 13.32 6.34
CA ASN A 70 -3.31 12.91 6.71
C ASN A 70 -2.42 12.64 5.48
N LYS A 71 -2.96 12.00 4.43
CA LYS A 71 -2.25 11.83 3.15
C LYS A 71 -1.93 13.18 2.50
N THR A 72 -2.81 14.17 2.61
CA THR A 72 -2.57 15.54 2.11
C THR A 72 -1.50 16.25 2.91
N TYR A 73 -1.53 16.12 4.24
CA TYR A 73 -0.47 16.62 5.12
C TYR A 73 0.89 16.06 4.71
N LYS A 74 1.01 14.73 4.63
CA LYS A 74 2.26 14.04 4.28
C LYS A 74 2.79 14.46 2.91
N ARG A 75 1.92 14.61 1.92
CA ARG A 75 2.28 15.07 0.57
C ARG A 75 2.77 16.51 0.57
N THR A 76 2.11 17.39 1.33
CA THR A 76 2.53 18.79 1.46
C THR A 76 3.88 18.90 2.18
N ALA A 77 4.13 18.06 3.20
CA ALA A 77 5.42 17.99 3.86
C ALA A 77 6.55 17.56 2.90
N CYS A 78 6.29 16.62 1.99
CA CYS A 78 7.25 16.24 0.94
C CYS A 78 7.56 17.44 0.02
N LEU A 79 6.57 18.21 -0.42
CA LEU A 79 6.79 19.41 -1.25
C LEU A 79 7.65 20.46 -0.49
N VAL A 80 7.37 20.67 0.80
CA VAL A 80 8.15 21.59 1.65
C VAL A 80 9.57 21.10 1.84
N LEU A 81 9.78 19.79 2.02
CA LEU A 81 11.10 19.16 2.12
C LEU A 81 11.91 19.38 0.84
N LEU A 82 11.34 19.07 -0.32
CA LEU A 82 12.00 19.24 -1.61
C LEU A 82 12.40 20.71 -1.84
N LYS A 83 11.48 21.64 -1.59
CA LYS A 83 11.76 23.07 -1.63
C LYS A 83 12.94 23.45 -0.73
N ALA A 84 12.96 22.95 0.52
CA ALA A 84 14.04 23.26 1.47
C ALA A 84 15.40 22.72 1.02
N ILE A 85 15.45 21.49 0.47
CA ILE A 85 16.68 20.90 -0.08
C ILE A 85 17.21 21.74 -1.23
N TYR A 86 16.36 22.06 -2.22
CA TYR A 86 16.78 22.82 -3.40
C TYR A 86 17.08 24.30 -3.09
N ASP A 87 16.47 24.88 -2.05
CA ASP A 87 16.84 26.25 -1.59
C ASP A 87 18.26 26.29 -1.02
N LEU A 88 18.70 25.24 -0.36
CA LEU A 88 20.01 25.19 0.31
C LEU A 88 21.13 24.73 -0.62
N ALA A 89 20.88 23.69 -1.41
CA ALA A 89 21.92 23.09 -2.24
C ALA A 89 21.96 23.64 -3.66
N GLY A 90 20.82 24.12 -4.18
CA GLY A 90 20.66 24.45 -5.60
C GLY A 90 20.45 23.20 -6.49
N LYS A 91 19.80 23.42 -7.64
CA LYS A 91 19.54 22.34 -8.62
C LYS A 91 20.81 21.86 -9.35
N GLU A 92 21.88 22.63 -9.29
CA GLU A 92 23.17 22.28 -9.88
C GLU A 92 23.97 21.28 -9.06
N LYS A 93 23.70 21.16 -7.76
CA LYS A 93 24.41 20.26 -6.84
C LYS A 93 23.59 19.06 -6.40
N VAL A 94 22.31 19.06 -6.70
CA VAL A 94 21.39 17.94 -6.40
C VAL A 94 20.76 17.51 -7.71
N ASP A 95 21.17 16.36 -8.21
CA ASP A 95 20.67 15.80 -9.46
C ASP A 95 19.23 15.32 -9.28
N LYS A 96 18.97 14.56 -8.21
CA LYS A 96 17.62 14.12 -7.85
C LYS A 96 17.47 13.81 -6.36
N VAL A 97 16.24 13.88 -5.91
CA VAL A 97 15.78 13.42 -4.59
C VAL A 97 14.68 12.42 -4.82
N VAL A 98 14.82 11.19 -4.34
CA VAL A 98 13.84 10.13 -4.59
C VAL A 98 13.13 9.73 -3.30
N LEU A 99 11.81 9.76 -3.32
CA LEU A 99 10.95 9.20 -2.30
C LEU A 99 10.72 7.72 -2.61
N HIS A 100 11.26 6.81 -1.83
CA HIS A 100 11.16 5.37 -2.07
C HIS A 100 9.91 4.75 -1.43
N TYR A 101 9.95 4.47 -0.14
CA TYR A 101 8.89 3.74 0.58
C TYR A 101 8.74 4.23 2.01
N SER A 102 7.75 3.69 2.72
CA SER A 102 7.60 3.97 4.15
C SER A 102 8.53 3.08 4.97
N VAL A 103 9.21 3.67 5.95
CA VAL A 103 9.99 2.98 6.96
C VAL A 103 9.47 3.40 8.32
N GLY A 104 8.89 2.47 9.07
CA GLY A 104 8.20 2.81 10.30
C GLY A 104 7.11 3.87 10.05
N SER A 105 7.16 4.94 10.82
CA SER A 105 6.23 6.09 10.72
C SER A 105 6.66 7.16 9.72
N GLY A 106 7.79 6.97 9.01
CA GLY A 106 8.35 7.95 8.08
C GLY A 106 8.38 7.51 6.63
N PHE A 107 8.88 8.41 5.79
CA PHE A 107 9.19 8.17 4.39
C PHE A 107 10.69 8.19 4.17
N TYR A 108 11.21 7.15 3.53
CA TYR A 108 12.63 7.04 3.19
C TYR A 108 12.92 7.76 1.88
N PHE A 109 13.96 8.58 1.91
CA PHE A 109 14.46 9.34 0.77
C PHE A 109 15.93 9.06 0.54
N THR A 110 16.34 9.08 -0.73
CA THR A 110 17.74 9.21 -1.12
C THR A 110 17.96 10.51 -1.89
N MET A 111 19.20 10.98 -1.91
CA MET A 111 19.62 12.16 -2.64
C MET A 111 20.88 11.84 -3.43
N GLU A 112 20.89 12.17 -4.71
CA GLU A 112 22.04 12.01 -5.60
C GLU A 112 22.51 13.38 -6.08
N GLY A 113 23.83 13.53 -6.28
CA GLY A 113 24.48 14.76 -6.72
C GLY A 113 25.77 15.05 -5.97
N GLU A 114 26.32 16.24 -6.16
CA GLU A 114 27.56 16.68 -5.50
C GLU A 114 27.36 17.07 -4.02
N GLN A 115 26.12 17.45 -3.65
CA GLN A 115 25.80 17.81 -2.27
C GLN A 115 25.91 16.60 -1.36
N LYS A 116 26.83 16.64 -0.41
CA LYS A 116 26.96 15.57 0.60
C LYS A 116 25.75 15.53 1.51
N LEU A 117 25.18 14.34 1.64
CA LEU A 117 24.14 14.05 2.62
C LEU A 117 24.80 13.65 3.95
N ASP A 118 24.73 14.54 4.94
CA ASP A 118 25.18 14.28 6.31
C ASP A 118 24.24 14.96 7.31
N GLN A 119 24.47 14.73 8.60
CA GLN A 119 23.61 15.29 9.66
C GLN A 119 23.59 16.82 9.66
N ALA A 120 24.72 17.46 9.38
CA ALA A 120 24.79 18.92 9.34
C ALA A 120 23.93 19.51 8.22
N PHE A 121 23.89 18.87 7.06
CA PHE A 121 23.01 19.27 5.97
C PHE A 121 21.53 19.02 6.32
N LEU A 122 21.20 17.87 6.89
CA LEU A 122 19.82 17.60 7.32
C LEU A 122 19.32 18.57 8.39
N ASP A 123 20.18 18.98 9.33
CA ASP A 123 19.83 19.99 10.33
C ASP A 123 19.53 21.35 9.69
N GLN A 124 20.28 21.73 8.64
CA GLN A 124 19.99 22.93 7.84
C GLN A 124 18.67 22.79 7.09
N VAL A 125 18.40 21.63 6.45
CA VAL A 125 17.14 21.35 5.77
C VAL A 125 15.96 21.45 6.74
N LYS A 126 16.06 20.84 7.93
CA LYS A 126 15.04 20.92 8.98
C LYS A 126 14.78 22.35 9.42
N LYS A 127 15.85 23.16 9.60
CA LYS A 127 15.74 24.58 9.92
C LYS A 127 15.02 25.34 8.80
N ARG A 128 15.40 25.11 7.54
CA ARG A 128 14.76 25.76 6.38
C ARG A 128 13.29 25.37 6.24
N MET A 129 12.94 24.10 6.41
CA MET A 129 11.54 23.65 6.46
C MET A 129 10.76 24.41 7.56
N THR A 130 11.34 24.53 8.75
CA THR A 130 10.71 25.26 9.87
C THR A 130 10.47 26.74 9.54
N GLU A 131 11.38 27.39 8.82
CA GLU A 131 11.22 28.76 8.34
C GLU A 131 10.07 28.87 7.33
N LEU A 132 10.03 27.98 6.34
CA LEU A 132 8.95 27.92 5.33
C LEU A 132 7.58 27.73 5.98
N VAL A 133 7.49 26.85 6.98
CA VAL A 133 6.25 26.60 7.73
C VAL A 133 5.81 27.84 8.51
N LYS A 134 6.72 28.51 9.20
CA LYS A 134 6.41 29.74 9.95
C LYS A 134 5.94 30.89 9.06
N GLN A 135 6.45 30.96 7.84
CA GLN A 135 6.07 31.99 6.86
C GLN A 135 4.68 31.77 6.27
N LYS A 136 4.09 30.58 6.41
CA LYS A 136 2.76 30.20 5.86
C LYS A 136 2.62 30.55 4.39
N ILE A 137 3.61 30.16 3.59
CA ILE A 137 3.67 30.47 2.16
C ILE A 137 2.57 29.70 1.44
N PRO A 138 1.71 30.36 0.63
CA PRO A 138 0.66 29.69 -0.09
C PRO A 138 1.19 28.61 -1.05
N VAL A 139 0.59 27.43 -1.01
CA VAL A 139 0.80 26.38 -2.02
C VAL A 139 -0.11 26.70 -3.19
N LYS A 140 0.46 27.25 -4.25
CA LYS A 140 -0.27 27.62 -5.46
C LYS A 140 -0.46 26.42 -6.36
N LYS A 141 -1.60 26.39 -7.04
CA LYS A 141 -1.94 25.38 -8.03
C LYS A 141 -2.31 26.05 -9.35
N ARG A 142 -1.64 25.65 -10.43
CA ARG A 142 -2.02 26.05 -11.78
C ARG A 142 -2.29 24.82 -12.65
N SER A 143 -3.29 24.92 -13.50
CA SER A 143 -3.61 23.87 -14.47
C SER A 143 -3.07 24.29 -15.83
N VAL A 144 -2.20 23.47 -16.41
CA VAL A 144 -1.51 23.73 -17.68
C VAL A 144 -1.87 22.65 -18.71
N GLY A 145 -1.61 22.92 -19.99
CA GLY A 145 -1.69 21.90 -21.03
C GLY A 145 -0.66 20.78 -20.79
N THR A 146 -0.94 19.56 -21.25
CA THR A 146 -0.01 18.44 -21.05
C THR A 146 1.34 18.67 -21.71
N ASP A 147 1.36 19.24 -22.92
CA ASP A 147 2.61 19.56 -23.62
C ASP A 147 3.41 20.66 -22.88
N GLU A 148 2.72 21.65 -22.29
CA GLU A 148 3.35 22.67 -21.45
C GLU A 148 3.94 22.05 -20.18
N ALA A 149 3.25 21.08 -19.56
CA ALA A 149 3.75 20.36 -18.39
C ALA A 149 5.02 19.55 -18.74
N ILE A 150 5.02 18.83 -19.86
CA ILE A 150 6.18 18.06 -20.35
C ILE A 150 7.38 18.98 -20.56
N ALA A 151 7.20 20.12 -21.22
CA ALA A 151 8.26 21.12 -21.43
C ALA A 151 8.78 21.70 -20.10
N LEU A 152 7.88 21.93 -19.13
CA LEU A 152 8.24 22.38 -17.78
C LEU A 152 9.08 21.33 -17.06
N PHE A 153 8.69 20.06 -17.08
CA PHE A 153 9.45 18.98 -16.44
C PHE A 153 10.84 18.84 -17.07
N HIS A 154 10.92 18.90 -18.40
CA HIS A 154 12.21 18.91 -19.11
C HIS A 154 13.10 20.07 -18.66
N HIS A 155 12.56 21.30 -18.59
CA HIS A 155 13.27 22.49 -18.14
C HIS A 155 13.79 22.35 -16.69
N HIS A 156 13.01 21.70 -15.83
CA HIS A 156 13.39 21.46 -14.43
C HIS A 156 14.21 20.19 -14.24
N ARG A 157 14.61 19.47 -15.30
CA ARG A 157 15.33 18.18 -15.28
C ARG A 157 14.58 17.06 -14.55
N MET A 158 13.25 17.13 -14.50
CA MET A 158 12.37 16.08 -13.98
C MET A 158 12.02 15.08 -15.09
N TYR A 159 13.03 14.33 -15.55
CA TYR A 159 12.91 13.45 -16.72
C TYR A 159 11.98 12.27 -16.49
N ASP A 160 11.85 11.81 -15.25
CA ASP A 160 10.88 10.81 -14.79
C ASP A 160 9.44 11.24 -15.08
N LYS A 161 9.10 12.50 -14.76
CA LYS A 161 7.79 13.09 -15.01
C LYS A 161 7.57 13.37 -16.51
N GLU A 162 8.60 13.82 -17.22
CA GLU A 162 8.54 13.97 -18.66
C GLU A 162 8.14 12.63 -19.34
N LYS A 163 8.81 11.52 -18.99
CA LYS A 163 8.47 10.18 -19.47
C LYS A 163 7.04 9.78 -19.08
N LEU A 164 6.66 9.96 -17.83
CA LEU A 164 5.35 9.60 -17.31
C LEU A 164 4.22 10.27 -18.10
N PHE A 165 4.32 11.57 -18.36
CA PHE A 165 3.26 12.34 -18.99
C PHE A 165 3.16 12.13 -20.51
N ARG A 166 4.14 11.52 -21.17
CA ARG A 166 4.03 11.07 -22.58
C ARG A 166 2.92 10.04 -22.77
N TYR A 167 2.63 9.23 -21.74
CA TYR A 167 1.65 8.13 -21.82
C TYR A 167 0.29 8.51 -21.26
N ARG A 168 0.20 9.64 -20.56
CA ARG A 168 -1.04 10.04 -19.90
C ARG A 168 -1.99 10.77 -20.86
N ARG A 169 -3.19 10.19 -21.05
CA ARG A 169 -4.23 10.72 -21.95
C ARG A 169 -5.08 11.81 -21.28
N VAL A 170 -4.46 12.87 -20.79
CA VAL A 170 -5.15 14.02 -20.19
C VAL A 170 -4.75 15.29 -20.92
N SER A 171 -5.70 16.20 -21.07
CA SER A 171 -5.44 17.49 -21.74
C SER A 171 -4.79 18.51 -20.81
N ARG A 172 -4.88 18.32 -19.51
CA ARG A 172 -4.39 19.27 -18.50
C ARG A 172 -3.75 18.57 -17.31
N VAL A 173 -2.70 19.20 -16.78
CA VAL A 173 -1.94 18.75 -15.61
C VAL A 173 -1.94 19.85 -14.56
N ASN A 174 -2.05 19.48 -13.28
CA ASN A 174 -1.96 20.40 -12.16
C ASN A 174 -0.51 20.47 -11.67
N ILE A 175 0.07 21.65 -11.71
CA ILE A 175 1.39 21.94 -11.16
C ILE A 175 1.20 22.68 -9.86
N TYR A 176 1.92 22.25 -8.82
CA TYR A 176 1.96 22.90 -7.51
C TYR A 176 3.23 23.70 -7.37
N SER A 177 3.18 24.84 -6.67
CA SER A 177 4.36 25.64 -6.42
C SER A 177 4.36 26.25 -5.02
N ILE A 178 5.57 26.34 -4.44
CA ILE A 178 5.90 27.16 -3.28
C ILE A 178 6.92 28.17 -3.78
N GLU A 179 6.53 29.46 -3.86
CA GLU A 179 7.31 30.52 -4.50
C GLU A 179 7.70 30.14 -5.95
N ASN A 180 9.01 30.02 -6.23
CA ASN A 180 9.58 29.67 -7.52
C ASN A 180 9.87 28.15 -7.69
N PHE A 181 9.61 27.33 -6.67
CA PHE A 181 9.77 25.89 -6.75
C PHE A 181 8.46 25.26 -7.26
N GLU A 182 8.51 24.62 -8.41
CA GLU A 182 7.37 23.97 -9.07
C GLU A 182 7.58 22.46 -9.13
N ASP A 183 6.51 21.71 -8.88
CA ASP A 183 6.50 20.26 -8.96
C ASP A 183 5.11 19.71 -9.25
N TYR A 184 5.07 18.42 -9.56
CA TYR A 184 3.84 17.65 -9.73
C TYR A 184 3.63 16.70 -8.54
N PHE A 185 2.41 16.68 -8.01
CA PHE A 185 1.99 15.71 -7.02
C PHE A 185 0.64 15.09 -7.35
N TYR A 186 0.56 13.78 -7.16
CA TYR A 186 -0.66 12.99 -7.33
C TYR A 186 -1.58 13.16 -6.11
N GLY A 187 -2.52 14.10 -6.18
CA GLY A 187 -3.53 14.36 -5.16
C GLY A 187 -3.58 15.81 -4.70
N ALA A 188 -4.45 16.09 -3.73
CA ALA A 188 -4.66 17.43 -3.18
C ALA A 188 -3.52 17.85 -2.25
N MET A 189 -3.28 19.17 -2.17
CA MET A 189 -2.28 19.79 -1.28
C MET A 189 -2.97 20.68 -0.25
N ALA A 190 -2.29 20.96 0.86
CA ALA A 190 -2.74 21.94 1.85
C ALA A 190 -2.73 23.37 1.27
N TYR A 191 -3.44 24.27 1.95
CA TYR A 191 -3.58 25.66 1.51
C TYR A 191 -2.24 26.42 1.51
N ASP A 192 -1.43 26.25 2.56
CA ASP A 192 -0.13 26.86 2.72
C ASP A 192 0.83 25.96 3.51
N THR A 193 2.10 26.34 3.59
CA THR A 193 3.15 25.59 4.29
C THR A 193 2.92 25.50 5.81
N GLY A 194 2.15 26.40 6.40
CA GLY A 194 1.84 26.42 7.84
C GLY A 194 0.99 25.23 8.30
N TYR A 195 0.39 24.49 7.37
CA TYR A 195 -0.38 23.28 7.68
C TYR A 195 0.45 22.06 8.06
N VAL A 196 1.78 22.10 7.91
CA VAL A 196 2.69 20.98 8.21
C VAL A 196 3.72 21.32 9.30
N PRO A 197 3.27 21.69 10.52
CA PRO A 197 4.16 22.13 11.58
C PRO A 197 4.97 21.01 12.24
N TYR A 198 4.56 19.75 12.09
CA TYR A 198 5.14 18.60 12.76
C TYR A 198 5.88 17.71 11.77
N PHE A 199 7.19 17.69 11.82
CA PHE A 199 8.06 16.81 11.04
C PHE A 199 9.42 16.67 11.72
N ASP A 200 10.13 15.59 11.40
CA ASP A 200 11.52 15.42 11.77
C ASP A 200 12.31 14.76 10.63
N LEU A 201 13.62 14.94 10.63
CA LEU A 201 14.54 14.34 9.66
C LEU A 201 15.61 13.55 10.39
N LYS A 202 15.89 12.34 9.92
CA LYS A 202 16.89 11.47 10.50
C LYS A 202 17.67 10.76 9.41
N LEU A 203 19.00 10.75 9.50
CA LEU A 203 19.84 9.91 8.64
C LEU A 203 19.47 8.43 8.88
N TYR A 204 19.34 7.69 7.81
CA TYR A 204 19.09 6.27 7.85
C TYR A 204 19.66 5.61 6.61
N ASP A 205 20.47 4.55 6.78
CA ASP A 205 21.17 3.86 5.71
C ASP A 205 21.91 4.86 4.79
N GLU A 206 21.76 4.77 3.47
CA GLU A 206 22.38 5.67 2.48
C GLU A 206 21.61 7.00 2.29
N GLY A 207 20.46 7.14 2.93
CA GLY A 207 19.55 8.26 2.77
C GLY A 207 19.09 8.85 4.09
N PHE A 208 17.84 9.27 4.13
CA PHE A 208 17.23 9.83 5.32
C PHE A 208 15.73 9.54 5.38
N VAL A 209 15.15 9.65 6.56
CA VAL A 209 13.71 9.47 6.79
C VAL A 209 13.08 10.80 7.16
N LEU A 210 11.99 11.15 6.47
CA LEU A 210 11.08 12.22 6.87
C LEU A 210 10.00 11.60 7.78
N ILE A 211 10.09 11.89 9.09
CA ILE A 211 9.15 11.41 10.11
C ILE A 211 7.97 12.37 10.17
N LEU A 212 6.76 11.82 10.11
CA LEU A 212 5.51 12.59 10.03
C LEU A 212 4.45 12.02 10.99
N PRO A 213 3.51 12.86 11.47
CA PRO A 213 2.47 12.40 12.38
C PRO A 213 1.49 11.43 11.69
N GLU A 214 0.91 10.56 12.51
CA GLU A 214 -0.15 9.66 12.10
C GLU A 214 -1.53 10.32 12.19
N ALA A 215 -2.52 9.78 11.46
CA ALA A 215 -3.88 10.29 11.49
C ALA A 215 -4.51 10.24 12.90
N LYS A 216 -4.18 9.22 13.69
CA LYS A 216 -4.69 9.07 15.08
C LYS A 216 -4.16 10.17 16.01
N THR A 217 -2.92 10.62 15.78
CA THR A 217 -2.20 11.60 16.61
C THR A 217 -1.55 12.67 15.72
N PRO A 218 -2.34 13.54 15.05
CA PRO A 218 -1.85 14.43 14.00
C PRO A 218 -0.96 15.58 14.50
N ASP A 219 -0.86 15.76 15.78
CA ASP A 219 -0.09 16.78 16.50
C ASP A 219 1.13 16.22 17.27
N VAL A 220 1.37 14.90 17.14
CA VAL A 220 2.48 14.21 17.80
C VAL A 220 3.37 13.53 16.78
N LEU A 221 4.67 13.77 16.86
CA LEU A 221 5.65 13.00 16.07
C LEU A 221 5.90 11.66 16.77
N PRO A 222 5.72 10.54 16.04
CA PRO A 222 6.05 9.24 16.59
C PRO A 222 7.57 9.07 16.72
N GLU A 223 8.00 8.24 17.65
CA GLU A 223 9.38 7.79 17.72
C GLU A 223 9.72 6.96 16.47
N PHE A 224 10.85 7.24 15.85
CA PHE A 224 11.30 6.47 14.71
C PHE A 224 11.87 5.12 15.17
N GLN A 225 11.17 4.06 14.82
CA GLN A 225 11.61 2.68 15.05
C GLN A 225 11.83 2.02 13.68
N PRO A 226 13.08 1.71 13.29
CA PRO A 226 13.37 1.05 12.05
C PRO A 226 12.83 -0.39 12.07
N GLN A 227 12.33 -0.83 10.92
CA GLN A 227 11.93 -2.21 10.66
C GLN A 227 12.95 -2.79 9.66
N GLU A 228 14.03 -3.34 10.20
CA GLU A 228 15.24 -3.65 9.42
C GLU A 228 15.00 -4.72 8.35
N LYS A 229 14.26 -5.79 8.68
CA LYS A 229 14.02 -6.88 7.72
C LYS A 229 13.15 -6.43 6.55
N ILE A 230 12.05 -5.71 6.83
CA ILE A 230 11.19 -5.22 5.75
C ILE A 230 11.89 -4.15 4.91
N PHE A 231 12.71 -3.30 5.54
CA PHE A 231 13.54 -2.32 4.84
C PHE A 231 14.52 -3.00 3.88
N GLN A 232 15.23 -4.04 4.33
CA GLN A 232 16.17 -4.78 3.49
C GLN A 232 15.46 -5.42 2.28
N VAL A 233 14.30 -6.04 2.48
CA VAL A 233 13.53 -6.64 1.38
C VAL A 233 13.06 -5.59 0.36
N GLN A 234 12.69 -4.39 0.82
CA GLN A 234 12.35 -3.28 -0.07
C GLN A 234 13.56 -2.79 -0.85
N LYS A 235 14.71 -2.63 -0.19
CA LYS A 235 15.99 -2.24 -0.81
C LYS A 235 16.46 -3.26 -1.85
N ASP A 236 16.43 -4.54 -1.54
CA ASP A 236 16.76 -5.63 -2.48
C ASP A 236 15.83 -5.62 -3.70
N SER A 237 14.55 -5.40 -3.47
CA SER A 237 13.55 -5.34 -4.54
C SER A 237 13.75 -4.13 -5.45
N GLU A 238 14.13 -2.99 -4.89
CA GLU A 238 14.44 -1.78 -5.65
C GLU A 238 15.72 -1.95 -6.47
N GLU A 239 16.73 -2.64 -5.94
CA GLU A 239 17.94 -2.97 -6.69
C GLU A 239 17.63 -3.80 -7.94
N TRP A 240 16.68 -4.72 -7.87
CA TRP A 240 16.18 -5.44 -9.04
C TRP A 240 15.48 -4.52 -10.03
N GLY A 241 14.65 -3.57 -9.58
CA GLY A 241 14.05 -2.55 -10.44
C GLY A 241 15.12 -1.74 -11.18
N ARG A 242 16.18 -1.32 -10.48
CA ARG A 242 17.31 -0.61 -11.10
C ARG A 242 18.06 -1.47 -12.14
N LYS A 243 18.28 -2.76 -11.88
CA LYS A 243 18.89 -3.70 -12.84
C LYS A 243 18.02 -3.91 -14.09
N LEU A 244 16.70 -3.78 -13.96
CA LEU A 244 15.75 -3.84 -15.07
C LEU A 244 15.57 -2.49 -15.77
N GLU A 245 16.18 -1.41 -15.25
CA GLU A 245 15.97 -0.03 -15.69
C GLU A 245 14.50 0.41 -15.58
N ILE A 246 13.80 -0.08 -14.55
CA ILE A 246 12.40 0.21 -14.26
C ILE A 246 12.26 0.58 -12.78
N SER A 247 12.27 1.87 -12.47
CA SER A 247 12.04 2.41 -11.12
C SER A 247 10.74 3.20 -11.03
N THR A 248 10.26 3.71 -12.17
CA THR A 248 9.06 4.53 -12.28
C THR A 248 8.07 3.98 -13.30
N VAL A 249 6.81 4.41 -13.19
CA VAL A 249 5.76 4.03 -14.14
C VAL A 249 6.09 4.52 -15.56
N GLY A 250 6.74 5.68 -15.70
CA GLY A 250 7.19 6.19 -17.00
C GLY A 250 8.16 5.23 -17.68
N GLU A 251 9.14 4.70 -16.93
CA GLU A 251 10.11 3.72 -17.43
C GLU A 251 9.46 2.38 -17.76
N LEU A 252 8.54 1.90 -16.91
CA LEU A 252 7.76 0.71 -17.23
C LEU A 252 6.99 0.86 -18.55
N ASN A 253 6.34 2.00 -18.75
CA ASN A 253 5.58 2.28 -19.97
C ASN A 253 6.51 2.33 -21.19
N ASP A 254 7.69 2.97 -21.08
CA ASP A 254 8.70 3.00 -22.15
C ASP A 254 9.12 1.58 -22.54
N GLN A 255 9.39 0.70 -21.59
CA GLN A 255 9.76 -0.69 -21.84
C GLN A 255 8.62 -1.48 -22.49
N ILE A 256 7.37 -1.32 -22.01
CA ILE A 256 6.19 -2.00 -22.58
C ILE A 256 6.03 -1.62 -24.06
N VAL A 257 6.16 -0.32 -24.39
CA VAL A 257 5.92 0.19 -25.75
C VAL A 257 7.08 -0.12 -26.69
N SER A 258 8.34 -0.05 -26.22
CA SER A 258 9.52 -0.20 -27.07
C SER A 258 10.00 -1.64 -27.24
N GLN A 259 9.93 -2.47 -26.18
CA GLN A 259 10.51 -3.82 -26.18
C GLN A 259 9.45 -4.92 -26.00
N GLY A 260 8.21 -4.53 -25.70
CA GLY A 260 7.16 -5.46 -25.30
C GLY A 260 7.30 -5.97 -23.86
N ILE A 261 6.20 -6.47 -23.32
CA ILE A 261 6.10 -6.88 -21.91
C ILE A 261 6.77 -8.24 -21.65
N GLN A 262 6.95 -9.10 -22.66
CA GLN A 262 7.35 -10.49 -22.50
C GLN A 262 8.69 -10.63 -21.76
N LYS A 263 9.68 -9.81 -22.10
CA LYS A 263 10.99 -9.84 -21.44
C LYS A 263 10.86 -9.50 -19.95
N ILE A 264 10.06 -8.50 -19.60
CA ILE A 264 9.81 -8.07 -18.21
C ILE A 264 9.14 -9.20 -17.43
N LEU A 265 8.10 -9.82 -18.00
CA LEU A 265 7.39 -10.95 -17.41
C LEU A 265 8.35 -12.10 -17.09
N LEU A 266 9.13 -12.56 -18.07
CA LEU A 266 10.04 -13.69 -17.91
C LEU A 266 11.13 -13.39 -16.86
N MET A 267 11.71 -12.19 -16.87
CA MET A 267 12.73 -11.80 -15.89
C MET A 267 12.15 -11.69 -14.48
N GLN A 268 10.98 -11.08 -14.33
CA GLN A 268 10.33 -10.95 -13.02
C GLN A 268 9.93 -12.31 -12.45
N GLU A 269 9.39 -13.21 -13.27
CA GLU A 269 9.02 -14.56 -12.83
C GLU A 269 10.26 -15.40 -12.46
N ALA A 270 11.38 -15.24 -13.19
CA ALA A 270 12.64 -15.89 -12.84
C ALA A 270 13.19 -15.38 -11.48
N ILE A 271 13.06 -14.08 -11.19
CA ILE A 271 13.44 -13.50 -9.88
C ILE A 271 12.57 -14.09 -8.76
N GLN A 272 11.26 -14.19 -8.98
CA GLN A 272 10.33 -14.78 -8.01
C GLN A 272 10.67 -16.25 -7.74
N GLU A 273 10.88 -17.04 -8.80
CA GLU A 273 11.21 -18.46 -8.67
C GLU A 273 12.54 -18.68 -7.94
N SER A 274 13.57 -17.93 -8.28
CA SER A 274 14.86 -17.96 -7.58
C SER A 274 14.74 -17.61 -6.09
N GLY A 275 13.90 -16.63 -5.76
CA GLY A 275 13.64 -16.26 -4.36
C GLY A 275 12.95 -17.38 -3.58
N ILE A 276 11.94 -18.04 -4.17
CA ILE A 276 11.22 -19.16 -3.56
C ILE A 276 12.14 -20.38 -3.40
N ALA A 277 12.95 -20.69 -4.42
CA ALA A 277 13.92 -21.80 -4.36
C ALA A 277 14.94 -21.60 -3.21
N ARG A 278 15.47 -20.39 -3.06
CA ARG A 278 16.39 -20.06 -1.96
C ARG A 278 15.75 -20.25 -0.58
N ILE A 279 14.48 -19.92 -0.42
CA ILE A 279 13.73 -20.14 0.84
C ILE A 279 13.59 -21.66 1.09
N ALA A 280 13.28 -22.45 0.06
CA ALA A 280 13.20 -23.90 0.19
C ALA A 280 14.55 -24.50 0.61
N GLU A 281 15.67 -24.07 0.01
CA GLU A 281 17.02 -24.45 0.40
C GLU A 281 17.29 -24.19 1.89
N GLN A 282 16.98 -22.98 2.39
CA GLN A 282 17.15 -22.63 3.80
C GLN A 282 16.33 -23.54 4.74
N ILE A 283 15.10 -23.89 4.35
CA ILE A 283 14.27 -24.82 5.13
C ILE A 283 14.90 -26.21 5.19
N VAL A 284 15.39 -26.73 4.07
CA VAL A 284 16.02 -28.04 3.96
C VAL A 284 17.33 -28.08 4.75
N GLU A 285 18.18 -27.06 4.61
CA GLU A 285 19.45 -26.94 5.34
C GLU A 285 19.26 -26.88 6.86
N ALA A 286 18.17 -26.26 7.32
CA ALA A 286 17.84 -26.24 8.75
C ALA A 286 17.55 -27.63 9.35
N GLY A 287 17.14 -28.62 8.53
CA GLY A 287 17.11 -30.06 8.83
C GLY A 287 16.09 -30.54 9.87
N ASN A 288 15.62 -29.69 10.75
CA ASN A 288 14.72 -30.03 11.86
C ASN A 288 13.32 -29.40 11.77
N LYS A 289 13.00 -28.76 10.64
CA LYS A 289 11.73 -28.05 10.45
C LYS A 289 10.63 -29.03 10.04
N LYS A 290 9.49 -28.95 10.75
CA LYS A 290 8.28 -29.70 10.45
C LYS A 290 7.10 -28.80 10.06
N PHE A 291 7.18 -27.52 10.41
CA PHE A 291 6.14 -26.53 10.18
C PHE A 291 6.74 -25.32 9.48
N VAL A 292 6.29 -25.05 8.26
CA VAL A 292 6.54 -23.77 7.57
C VAL A 292 5.32 -22.90 7.81
N MET A 293 5.50 -21.81 8.56
CA MET A 293 4.43 -20.90 8.97
C MET A 293 4.45 -19.65 8.08
N ILE A 294 3.51 -19.53 7.15
CA ILE A 294 3.45 -18.43 6.19
C ILE A 294 2.38 -17.43 6.64
N ALA A 295 2.78 -16.21 6.93
CA ALA A 295 1.86 -15.13 7.21
C ALA A 295 2.09 -13.92 6.31
N GLY A 296 1.07 -13.10 6.22
CA GLY A 296 1.09 -11.85 5.45
C GLY A 296 -0.29 -11.23 5.34
N PRO A 297 -0.35 -9.96 4.99
CA PRO A 297 -1.62 -9.23 4.93
C PRO A 297 -2.54 -9.76 3.82
N SER A 298 -3.79 -9.32 3.83
CA SER A 298 -4.77 -9.70 2.81
C SER A 298 -4.28 -9.37 1.40
N SER A 299 -4.52 -10.29 0.46
CA SER A 299 -4.10 -10.18 -0.96
C SER A 299 -2.57 -10.05 -1.17
N SER A 300 -1.79 -10.63 -0.28
CA SER A 300 -0.33 -10.74 -0.44
C SER A 300 0.12 -11.90 -1.33
N GLY A 301 -0.78 -12.81 -1.73
CA GLY A 301 -0.43 -13.97 -2.55
C GLY A 301 0.06 -15.19 -1.76
N LYS A 302 -0.34 -15.31 -0.48
CA LYS A 302 0.06 -16.43 0.41
C LYS A 302 -0.22 -17.80 -0.19
N THR A 303 -1.42 -17.99 -0.73
CA THR A 303 -1.89 -19.28 -1.22
C THR A 303 -1.05 -19.76 -2.40
N THR A 304 -0.88 -18.94 -3.43
CA THR A 304 0.00 -19.29 -4.57
C THR A 304 1.46 -19.48 -4.15
N PHE A 305 1.95 -18.63 -3.24
CA PHE A 305 3.31 -18.77 -2.71
C PHE A 305 3.49 -20.09 -1.98
N SER A 306 2.54 -20.52 -1.13
CA SER A 306 2.61 -21.79 -0.39
C SER A 306 2.67 -23.00 -1.33
N HIS A 307 1.91 -22.97 -2.43
CA HIS A 307 1.96 -24.01 -3.46
C HIS A 307 3.30 -24.03 -4.20
N ARG A 308 3.81 -22.87 -4.62
CA ARG A 308 5.12 -22.77 -5.30
C ARG A 308 6.25 -23.24 -4.38
N LEU A 309 6.24 -22.82 -3.11
CA LEU A 309 7.21 -23.27 -2.11
C LEU A 309 7.12 -24.79 -1.89
N SER A 310 5.92 -25.34 -1.85
CA SER A 310 5.70 -26.77 -1.73
C SER A 310 6.33 -27.55 -2.90
N ILE A 311 6.23 -27.04 -4.14
CA ILE A 311 6.88 -27.64 -5.31
C ILE A 311 8.40 -27.62 -5.15
N GLN A 312 8.98 -26.52 -4.69
CA GLN A 312 10.43 -26.43 -4.44
C GLN A 312 10.88 -27.39 -3.34
N LEU A 313 10.15 -27.47 -2.23
CA LEU A 313 10.42 -28.45 -1.17
C LEU A 313 10.35 -29.89 -1.67
N ALA A 314 9.34 -30.21 -2.52
CA ALA A 314 9.23 -31.53 -3.13
C ALA A 314 10.40 -31.85 -4.08
N ALA A 315 10.90 -30.86 -4.82
CA ALA A 315 12.10 -30.99 -5.66
C ALA A 315 13.38 -31.33 -4.84
N HIS A 316 13.42 -30.93 -3.57
CA HIS A 316 14.46 -31.30 -2.60
C HIS A 316 14.17 -32.63 -1.86
N GLY A 317 13.14 -33.38 -2.25
CA GLY A 317 12.84 -34.72 -1.70
C GLY A 317 11.95 -34.70 -0.46
N MET A 318 11.43 -33.54 -0.04
CA MET A 318 10.45 -33.46 1.04
C MET A 318 9.03 -33.78 0.54
N LYS A 319 8.09 -34.06 1.46
CA LYS A 319 6.68 -34.27 1.18
C LYS A 319 5.86 -33.14 1.83
N PRO A 320 5.65 -32.01 1.15
CA PRO A 320 4.91 -30.87 1.70
C PRO A 320 3.40 -31.11 1.69
N HIS A 321 2.76 -30.70 2.79
CA HIS A 321 1.29 -30.71 2.93
C HIS A 321 0.80 -29.28 3.19
N PRO A 322 0.20 -28.61 2.19
CA PRO A 322 -0.38 -27.29 2.36
C PRO A 322 -1.60 -27.34 3.28
N ILE A 323 -1.64 -26.45 4.28
CA ILE A 323 -2.78 -26.28 5.20
C ILE A 323 -3.12 -24.81 5.30
N ALA A 324 -4.39 -24.46 5.07
CA ALA A 324 -4.90 -23.12 5.33
C ALA A 324 -5.40 -23.02 6.78
N VAL A 325 -4.89 -22.04 7.54
CA VAL A 325 -5.38 -21.73 8.90
C VAL A 325 -6.86 -21.36 8.88
N ASP A 326 -7.35 -20.82 7.78
CA ASP A 326 -8.75 -20.47 7.57
C ASP A 326 -9.70 -21.70 7.70
N ASN A 327 -9.19 -22.92 7.52
CA ASN A 327 -9.96 -24.15 7.76
C ASN A 327 -10.29 -24.36 9.25
N TYR A 328 -9.60 -23.67 10.14
CA TYR A 328 -9.81 -23.71 11.58
C TYR A 328 -10.67 -22.55 12.11
N PHE A 329 -11.34 -21.77 11.24
CA PHE A 329 -12.31 -20.78 11.71
C PHE A 329 -13.36 -21.42 12.63
N VAL A 330 -13.74 -20.71 13.68
CA VAL A 330 -14.94 -21.02 14.44
C VAL A 330 -16.17 -20.86 13.57
N ASN A 331 -17.27 -21.55 13.86
CA ASN A 331 -18.51 -21.37 13.12
C ASN A 331 -18.91 -19.88 13.12
N ARG A 332 -19.42 -19.38 12.00
CA ARG A 332 -19.71 -17.94 11.77
C ARG A 332 -20.54 -17.30 12.88
N GLU A 333 -21.44 -18.05 13.53
CA GLU A 333 -22.25 -17.57 14.65
C GLU A 333 -21.40 -17.21 15.89
N HIS A 334 -20.26 -17.88 16.05
CA HIS A 334 -19.33 -17.69 17.19
C HIS A 334 -18.18 -16.72 16.86
N THR A 335 -18.12 -16.15 15.65
CA THR A 335 -17.09 -15.16 15.30
C THR A 335 -17.23 -13.93 16.20
N PRO A 336 -16.16 -13.48 16.88
CA PRO A 336 -16.17 -12.28 17.71
C PRO A 336 -16.62 -11.03 16.96
N LEU A 337 -17.11 -10.03 17.71
CA LEU A 337 -17.46 -8.73 17.14
C LEU A 337 -16.30 -7.74 17.36
N ASP A 338 -16.10 -6.84 16.41
CA ASP A 338 -15.17 -5.72 16.55
C ASP A 338 -15.77 -4.58 17.39
N GLU A 339 -15.03 -3.50 17.56
CA GLU A 339 -15.45 -2.31 18.32
C GLU A 339 -16.67 -1.58 17.74
N PHE A 340 -17.06 -1.92 16.50
CA PHE A 340 -18.23 -1.36 15.81
C PHE A 340 -19.43 -2.31 15.81
N GLY A 341 -19.31 -3.51 16.42
CA GLY A 341 -20.35 -4.53 16.45
C GLY A 341 -20.43 -5.39 15.19
N GLU A 342 -19.43 -5.29 14.30
CA GLU A 342 -19.30 -6.11 13.12
C GLU A 342 -18.45 -7.35 13.41
N LYS A 343 -18.64 -8.45 12.65
CA LYS A 343 -17.85 -9.68 12.83
C LYS A 343 -16.40 -9.46 12.48
N ASP A 344 -15.50 -9.69 13.46
CA ASP A 344 -14.05 -9.58 13.30
C ASP A 344 -13.44 -10.91 12.86
N TYR A 345 -13.26 -11.08 11.55
CA TYR A 345 -12.61 -12.26 10.98
C TYR A 345 -11.07 -12.15 11.00
N GLU A 346 -10.53 -11.01 11.37
CA GLU A 346 -9.08 -10.77 11.38
C GLU A 346 -8.48 -10.98 12.77
N CYS A 347 -9.28 -11.19 13.82
CA CYS A 347 -8.78 -11.48 15.16
C CYS A 347 -8.39 -12.96 15.31
N LEU A 348 -7.48 -13.25 16.25
CA LEU A 348 -7.02 -14.62 16.52
C LEU A 348 -8.15 -15.50 17.07
N GLU A 349 -9.07 -14.93 17.83
CA GLU A 349 -10.21 -15.60 18.45
C GLU A 349 -11.27 -16.05 17.43
N ALA A 350 -11.17 -15.60 16.18
CA ALA A 350 -11.95 -16.15 15.08
C ALA A 350 -11.47 -17.56 14.64
N ILE A 351 -10.26 -17.96 15.06
CA ILE A 351 -9.66 -19.26 14.82
C ILE A 351 -9.84 -20.14 16.07
N ASP A 352 -10.18 -21.40 15.88
CA ASP A 352 -10.17 -22.43 16.92
C ASP A 352 -8.70 -22.84 17.20
N VAL A 353 -8.02 -22.01 17.96
CA VAL A 353 -6.59 -22.16 18.27
C VAL A 353 -6.32 -23.45 19.05
N GLU A 354 -7.26 -23.88 19.88
CA GLU A 354 -7.12 -25.12 20.66
C GLU A 354 -7.13 -26.34 19.76
N GLN A 355 -8.13 -26.43 18.86
CA GLN A 355 -8.22 -27.53 17.89
C GLN A 355 -7.01 -27.52 16.94
N PHE A 356 -6.58 -26.35 16.49
CA PHE A 356 -5.36 -26.23 15.66
C PHE A 356 -4.14 -26.82 16.34
N ASN A 357 -3.87 -26.45 17.60
CA ASN A 357 -2.71 -26.97 18.34
C ASN A 357 -2.82 -28.46 18.61
N LYS A 358 -4.02 -28.97 18.94
CA LYS A 358 -4.27 -30.41 19.14
C LYS A 358 -3.95 -31.21 17.88
N ASP A 359 -4.43 -30.77 16.74
CA ASP A 359 -4.20 -31.43 15.45
C ASP A 359 -2.73 -31.40 15.03
N MET A 360 -2.08 -30.24 15.15
CA MET A 360 -0.67 -30.10 14.79
C MET A 360 0.27 -30.92 15.70
N LEU A 361 -0.03 -31.01 17.01
CA LEU A 361 0.71 -31.87 17.95
C LEU A 361 0.52 -33.35 17.63
N ALA A 362 -0.72 -33.78 17.35
CA ALA A 362 -1.02 -35.15 16.98
C ALA A 362 -0.23 -35.54 15.70
N LEU A 363 -0.22 -34.68 14.68
CA LEU A 363 0.58 -34.88 13.48
C LEU A 363 2.08 -34.95 13.77
N LEU A 364 2.61 -34.06 14.64
CA LEU A 364 4.02 -34.06 15.03
C LEU A 364 4.40 -35.37 15.72
N ASN A 365 3.48 -35.96 16.48
CA ASN A 365 3.66 -37.25 17.15
C ASN A 365 3.45 -38.47 16.21
N GLY A 366 3.13 -38.23 14.94
CA GLY A 366 2.89 -39.29 13.94
C GLY A 366 1.52 -39.93 14.03
N GLU A 367 0.56 -39.29 14.70
CA GLU A 367 -0.83 -39.73 14.75
C GLU A 367 -1.56 -39.41 13.45
N ARG A 368 -2.58 -40.21 13.12
CA ARG A 368 -3.47 -39.95 11.98
C ARG A 368 -4.64 -39.11 12.44
N ILE A 369 -4.85 -37.95 11.80
CA ILE A 369 -5.98 -37.07 12.07
C ILE A 369 -6.81 -36.83 10.81
N GLU A 370 -8.05 -36.40 11.00
CA GLU A 370 -8.90 -35.88 9.92
C GLU A 370 -8.80 -34.34 9.91
N LEU A 371 -8.43 -33.77 8.75
CA LEU A 371 -8.28 -32.33 8.60
C LEU A 371 -9.66 -31.66 8.43
N PRO A 372 -9.91 -30.53 9.11
CA PRO A 372 -11.12 -29.76 8.89
C PRO A 372 -11.07 -28.98 7.57
N VAL A 373 -12.25 -28.65 7.05
CA VAL A 373 -12.45 -27.73 5.93
C VAL A 373 -13.50 -26.72 6.32
N PHE A 374 -13.21 -25.43 6.17
CA PHE A 374 -14.19 -24.39 6.44
C PHE A 374 -15.00 -24.07 5.19
N ASN A 375 -16.31 -24.21 5.30
CA ASN A 375 -17.24 -23.88 4.23
C ASN A 375 -17.67 -22.41 4.33
N PHE A 376 -17.08 -21.55 3.50
CA PHE A 376 -17.36 -20.10 3.51
C PHE A 376 -18.80 -19.75 3.12
N LYS A 377 -19.52 -20.62 2.42
CA LYS A 377 -20.93 -20.38 2.06
C LYS A 377 -21.85 -20.60 3.26
N THR A 378 -21.69 -21.71 3.97
CA THR A 378 -22.48 -22.06 5.15
C THR A 378 -21.97 -21.38 6.42
N GLY A 379 -20.68 -21.03 6.45
CA GLY A 379 -20.00 -20.48 7.61
C GLY A 379 -19.74 -21.51 8.71
N GLN A 380 -19.55 -22.77 8.33
CA GLN A 380 -19.36 -23.90 9.24
C GLN A 380 -18.09 -24.67 8.90
N ARG A 381 -17.46 -25.24 9.91
CA ARG A 381 -16.38 -26.20 9.76
C ARG A 381 -16.95 -27.58 9.54
N GLU A 382 -16.43 -28.27 8.53
CA GLU A 382 -16.86 -29.59 8.07
C GLU A 382 -15.67 -30.55 8.06
N TYR A 383 -15.94 -31.85 8.23
CA TYR A 383 -14.97 -32.94 8.06
C TYR A 383 -15.42 -33.79 6.86
N LYS A 384 -14.51 -34.02 5.89
CA LYS A 384 -14.83 -34.62 4.59
C LYS A 384 -14.06 -35.92 4.32
N GLY A 385 -13.47 -36.50 5.36
CA GLY A 385 -12.67 -37.71 5.23
C GLY A 385 -11.26 -37.49 4.70
N ASP A 386 -10.73 -36.28 4.84
CA ASP A 386 -9.35 -35.95 4.47
C ASP A 386 -8.42 -36.26 5.65
N PHE A 387 -7.74 -37.40 5.59
CA PHE A 387 -6.88 -37.89 6.66
C PHE A 387 -5.42 -37.65 6.33
N LEU A 388 -4.68 -37.15 7.31
CA LEU A 388 -3.23 -36.93 7.24
C LEU A 388 -2.51 -37.63 8.40
N GLN A 389 -1.35 -38.22 8.08
CA GLN A 389 -0.38 -38.74 9.05
C GLN A 389 1.02 -38.42 8.53
N LEU A 390 1.88 -37.82 9.37
CA LEU A 390 3.22 -37.41 8.95
C LEU A 390 4.23 -38.53 9.10
N GLY A 391 5.06 -38.71 8.06
CA GLY A 391 6.27 -39.49 8.07
C GLY A 391 7.52 -38.63 8.28
N LYS A 392 8.67 -39.26 8.08
CA LYS A 392 9.97 -38.60 8.32
C LYS A 392 10.22 -37.41 7.38
N GLU A 393 9.90 -37.57 6.09
CA GLU A 393 10.15 -36.57 5.04
C GLU A 393 8.98 -35.57 4.89
N ASP A 394 7.92 -35.75 5.65
CA ASP A 394 6.74 -34.87 5.57
C ASP A 394 6.98 -33.54 6.28
N ILE A 395 6.48 -32.46 5.70
CA ILE A 395 6.52 -31.10 6.23
C ILE A 395 5.17 -30.41 5.99
N LEU A 396 4.67 -29.70 6.99
CA LEU A 396 3.43 -28.94 6.88
C LEU A 396 3.73 -27.52 6.41
N VAL A 397 3.08 -27.09 5.35
CA VAL A 397 3.15 -25.72 4.82
C VAL A 397 1.86 -25.01 5.17
N ILE A 398 1.89 -24.27 6.29
CA ILE A 398 0.71 -23.68 6.93
C ILE A 398 0.64 -22.20 6.54
N GLU A 399 -0.44 -21.79 5.89
CA GLU A 399 -0.64 -20.39 5.51
C GLU A 399 -1.84 -19.78 6.24
N GLY A 400 -1.68 -18.54 6.70
CA GLY A 400 -2.74 -17.77 7.32
C GLY A 400 -2.24 -16.45 7.90
N ILE A 401 -3.15 -15.52 8.16
CA ILE A 401 -2.78 -14.18 8.64
C ILE A 401 -2.07 -14.22 10.01
N HIS A 402 -2.33 -15.23 10.83
CA HIS A 402 -1.76 -15.40 12.17
C HIS A 402 -0.50 -16.30 12.21
N GLY A 403 0.03 -16.75 11.07
CA GLY A 403 1.14 -17.71 11.03
C GLY A 403 2.41 -17.30 11.79
N LEU A 404 2.65 -16.00 11.97
CA LEU A 404 3.80 -15.49 12.75
C LEU A 404 3.49 -15.31 14.24
N ASN A 405 2.22 -15.28 14.62
CA ASN A 405 1.83 -15.10 16.02
C ASN A 405 2.01 -16.41 16.80
N ASP A 406 2.95 -16.44 17.74
CA ASP A 406 3.20 -17.63 18.55
C ASP A 406 2.00 -18.08 19.38
N LYS A 407 1.00 -17.23 19.62
CA LYS A 407 -0.25 -17.63 20.26
C LYS A 407 -1.07 -18.60 19.39
N LEU A 408 -0.99 -18.52 18.04
CA LEU A 408 -1.64 -19.51 17.18
C LEU A 408 -1.05 -20.90 17.35
N SER A 409 0.27 -21.00 17.51
CA SER A 409 1.01 -22.27 17.54
C SER A 409 1.77 -22.44 18.86
N TYR A 410 1.13 -22.10 19.97
CA TYR A 410 1.75 -22.04 21.32
C TYR A 410 2.28 -23.39 21.80
N ALA A 411 1.64 -24.49 21.39
CA ALA A 411 2.03 -25.83 21.80
C ALA A 411 3.16 -26.44 20.95
N LEU A 412 3.48 -25.84 19.80
CA LEU A 412 4.49 -26.36 18.89
C LEU A 412 5.91 -25.89 19.28
N PRO A 413 6.91 -26.79 19.28
CA PRO A 413 8.30 -26.42 19.57
C PRO A 413 8.80 -25.33 18.60
N LYS A 414 9.47 -24.31 19.11
CA LYS A 414 9.97 -23.18 18.29
C LYS A 414 10.95 -23.64 17.23
N GLU A 415 11.84 -24.57 17.57
CA GLU A 415 12.86 -25.15 16.67
C GLU A 415 12.25 -25.92 15.50
N SER A 416 11.04 -26.44 15.63
CA SER A 416 10.34 -27.15 14.55
C SER A 416 9.65 -26.24 13.54
N LYS A 417 9.59 -24.94 13.82
CA LYS A 417 8.93 -23.93 12.97
C LYS A 417 9.94 -23.18 12.10
N PHE A 418 9.53 -22.84 10.87
CA PHE A 418 10.19 -21.89 10.00
C PHE A 418 9.16 -20.83 9.58
N LYS A 419 9.38 -19.59 9.96
CA LYS A 419 8.42 -18.50 9.84
C LYS A 419 8.73 -17.64 8.60
N ILE A 420 7.73 -17.43 7.74
CA ILE A 420 7.85 -16.65 6.50
C ILE A 420 6.82 -15.51 6.53
N TYR A 421 7.28 -14.27 6.35
CA TYR A 421 6.41 -13.14 6.09
C TYR A 421 6.36 -12.84 4.60
N ILE A 422 5.16 -12.80 4.02
CA ILE A 422 4.95 -12.45 2.61
C ILE A 422 4.09 -11.20 2.48
N SER A 423 4.56 -10.23 1.71
CA SER A 423 3.79 -9.02 1.41
C SER A 423 4.05 -8.54 -0.02
N ALA A 424 3.04 -7.91 -0.64
CA ALA A 424 3.20 -7.28 -1.95
C ALA A 424 3.75 -5.87 -1.77
N LEU A 425 5.05 -5.76 -1.51
CA LEU A 425 5.76 -4.50 -1.32
C LEU A 425 6.03 -3.85 -2.68
N THR A 426 5.21 -2.89 -3.06
CA THR A 426 5.31 -2.23 -4.37
C THR A 426 6.68 -1.56 -4.53
N GLN A 427 7.42 -1.98 -5.55
CA GLN A 427 8.78 -1.51 -5.88
C GLN A 427 8.75 -0.29 -6.82
N LEU A 428 7.65 -0.13 -7.54
CA LEU A 428 7.48 0.89 -8.56
C LEU A 428 6.90 2.17 -7.95
N ASN A 429 7.45 3.31 -8.33
CA ASN A 429 6.88 4.62 -8.04
C ASN A 429 6.18 5.20 -9.27
N ILE A 430 5.21 6.10 -9.05
CA ILE A 430 4.62 6.87 -10.15
C ILE A 430 5.71 7.71 -10.83
N ASP A 431 6.43 8.46 -10.01
CA ASP A 431 7.62 9.26 -10.36
C ASP A 431 8.51 9.40 -9.10
N GLU A 432 9.64 10.10 -9.18
CA GLU A 432 10.61 10.24 -8.08
C GLU A 432 10.02 10.82 -6.79
N HIS A 433 8.94 11.61 -6.87
CA HIS A 433 8.31 12.26 -5.72
C HIS A 433 6.94 11.66 -5.33
N ASN A 434 6.40 10.76 -6.16
CA ASN A 434 5.09 10.16 -5.95
C ASN A 434 5.19 8.63 -5.87
N ARG A 435 5.22 8.12 -4.65
CA ARG A 435 5.26 6.67 -4.42
C ARG A 435 3.89 6.01 -4.62
N ILE A 436 3.90 4.74 -4.95
CA ILE A 436 2.70 3.89 -4.95
C ILE A 436 2.58 3.22 -3.58
N PRO A 437 1.51 3.48 -2.81
CA PRO A 437 1.32 2.80 -1.54
C PRO A 437 1.10 1.29 -1.74
N THR A 438 1.76 0.46 -0.97
CA THR A 438 1.56 -1.00 -0.94
C THR A 438 0.08 -1.37 -0.72
N THR A 439 -0.64 -0.56 0.06
CA THR A 439 -2.07 -0.73 0.31
C THR A 439 -2.92 -0.61 -0.95
N ASP A 440 -2.52 0.22 -1.92
CA ASP A 440 -3.27 0.42 -3.16
C ASP A 440 -3.17 -0.83 -4.06
N GLY A 441 -1.96 -1.38 -4.24
CA GLY A 441 -1.76 -2.63 -4.99
C GLY A 441 -2.57 -3.78 -4.41
N ARG A 442 -2.54 -3.94 -3.07
CA ARG A 442 -3.29 -5.00 -2.39
C ARG A 442 -4.81 -4.79 -2.44
N LEU A 443 -5.30 -3.56 -2.35
CA LEU A 443 -6.73 -3.25 -2.53
C LEU A 443 -7.18 -3.61 -3.95
N ILE A 444 -6.40 -3.24 -4.96
CA ILE A 444 -6.69 -3.57 -6.36
C ILE A 444 -6.70 -5.09 -6.57
N ARG A 445 -5.69 -5.82 -6.07
CA ARG A 445 -5.65 -7.28 -6.10
C ARG A 445 -6.91 -7.88 -5.47
N ARG A 446 -7.33 -7.35 -4.31
CA ARG A 446 -8.53 -7.81 -3.59
C ARG A 446 -9.81 -7.54 -4.38
N ILE A 447 -9.98 -6.34 -4.95
CA ILE A 447 -11.14 -6.00 -5.78
C ILE A 447 -11.29 -7.01 -6.92
N VAL A 448 -10.22 -7.26 -7.66
CA VAL A 448 -10.24 -8.17 -8.81
C VAL A 448 -10.53 -9.61 -8.38
N ARG A 449 -9.87 -10.11 -7.33
CA ARG A 449 -10.08 -11.47 -6.81
C ARG A 449 -11.50 -11.66 -6.27
N ASP A 450 -11.97 -10.75 -5.41
CA ASP A 450 -13.24 -10.93 -4.69
C ASP A 450 -14.43 -10.83 -5.65
N ALA A 451 -14.35 -9.98 -6.69
CA ALA A 451 -15.34 -9.96 -7.76
C ALA A 451 -15.40 -11.29 -8.53
N ARG A 452 -14.24 -11.90 -8.82
CA ARG A 452 -14.15 -13.14 -9.59
C ARG A 452 -14.54 -14.38 -8.79
N THR A 453 -14.09 -14.49 -7.53
CA THR A 453 -14.18 -15.76 -6.77
C THR A 453 -15.19 -15.73 -5.65
N ARG A 454 -15.56 -14.57 -5.13
CA ARG A 454 -16.40 -14.43 -3.94
C ARG A 454 -17.75 -13.76 -4.22
N GLY A 455 -17.98 -13.30 -5.46
CA GLY A 455 -19.18 -12.58 -5.84
C GLY A 455 -19.38 -11.25 -5.09
N THR A 456 -18.29 -10.67 -4.54
CA THR A 456 -18.30 -9.41 -3.80
C THR A 456 -18.03 -8.27 -4.76
N SER A 457 -18.86 -7.23 -4.76
CA SER A 457 -18.67 -6.04 -5.61
C SER A 457 -17.42 -5.23 -5.23
N ALA A 458 -16.96 -4.39 -6.16
CA ALA A 458 -15.86 -3.46 -5.88
C ALA A 458 -16.22 -2.46 -4.77
N SER A 459 -17.49 -1.99 -4.73
CA SER A 459 -18.01 -1.10 -3.69
C SER A 459 -17.93 -1.76 -2.32
N GLU A 460 -18.45 -2.99 -2.16
CA GLU A 460 -18.37 -3.74 -0.91
C GLU A 460 -16.92 -4.01 -0.47
N THR A 461 -16.03 -4.29 -1.43
CA THR A 461 -14.61 -4.52 -1.13
C THR A 461 -13.95 -3.25 -0.60
N ILE A 462 -14.22 -2.10 -1.21
CA ILE A 462 -13.71 -0.79 -0.75
C ILE A 462 -14.30 -0.44 0.61
N ALA A 463 -15.60 -0.65 0.83
CA ALA A 463 -16.27 -0.38 2.11
C ALA A 463 -15.65 -1.18 3.27
N ARG A 464 -15.29 -2.45 3.04
CA ARG A 464 -14.66 -3.34 4.04
C ARG A 464 -13.17 -3.09 4.25
N TRP A 465 -12.50 -2.41 3.32
CA TRP A 465 -11.05 -2.24 3.36
C TRP A 465 -10.51 -1.59 4.65
N PRO A 466 -11.15 -0.55 5.22
CA PRO A 466 -10.71 0.01 6.50
C PRO A 466 -10.71 -0.99 7.66
N SER A 467 -11.69 -1.91 7.73
CA SER A 467 -11.74 -2.97 8.75
C SER A 467 -10.59 -3.95 8.58
N VAL A 468 -10.34 -4.40 7.34
CA VAL A 468 -9.18 -5.26 7.02
C VAL A 468 -7.87 -4.60 7.46
N ARG A 469 -7.69 -3.30 7.17
CA ARG A 469 -6.51 -2.56 7.57
C ARG A 469 -6.30 -2.49 9.09
N ARG A 470 -7.38 -2.26 9.86
CA ARG A 470 -7.31 -2.30 11.33
C ARG A 470 -6.88 -3.68 11.83
N GLY A 471 -7.43 -4.74 11.25
CA GLY A 471 -7.04 -6.12 11.58
C GLY A 471 -5.56 -6.39 11.30
N GLU A 472 -5.05 -5.95 10.16
CA GLU A 472 -3.62 -6.08 9.80
C GLU A 472 -2.70 -5.33 10.78
N GLU A 473 -3.03 -4.08 11.12
CA GLU A 473 -2.29 -3.25 12.07
C GLU A 473 -2.24 -3.87 13.48
N LYS A 474 -3.31 -4.54 13.90
CA LYS A 474 -3.42 -5.17 15.21
C LYS A 474 -2.79 -6.57 15.26
N ASN A 475 -2.98 -7.37 14.21
CA ASN A 475 -2.75 -8.81 14.30
C ASN A 475 -1.63 -9.34 13.40
N ILE A 476 -1.10 -8.54 12.46
CA ILE A 476 -0.09 -9.02 11.50
C ILE A 476 1.22 -8.22 11.62
N PHE A 477 1.16 -6.90 11.45
CA PHE A 477 2.37 -6.06 11.39
C PHE A 477 3.21 -6.07 12.68
N PRO A 478 2.64 -6.20 13.90
CA PRO A 478 3.46 -6.32 15.10
C PRO A 478 4.39 -7.54 15.12
N TYR A 479 4.05 -8.59 14.36
CA TYR A 479 4.80 -9.85 14.34
C TYR A 479 5.70 -10.02 13.10
N GLN A 480 5.67 -9.09 12.14
CA GLN A 480 6.37 -9.26 10.86
C GLN A 480 7.89 -9.43 11.01
N GLU A 481 8.51 -8.69 11.95
CA GLU A 481 9.96 -8.79 12.21
C GLU A 481 10.38 -10.10 12.92
N GLU A 482 9.41 -10.93 13.40
CA GLU A 482 9.67 -12.26 13.97
C GLU A 482 9.87 -13.34 12.91
N ALA A 483 9.65 -13.04 11.62
CA ALA A 483 9.86 -14.00 10.54
C ALA A 483 11.34 -14.37 10.40
N ASP A 484 11.64 -15.65 10.10
CA ASP A 484 12.99 -16.10 9.74
C ASP A 484 13.39 -15.50 8.39
N VAL A 485 12.43 -15.41 7.45
CA VAL A 485 12.63 -14.81 6.13
C VAL A 485 11.41 -14.01 5.70
N MET A 486 11.64 -12.96 4.91
CA MET A 486 10.58 -12.19 4.27
C MET A 486 10.64 -12.35 2.76
N PHE A 487 9.46 -12.35 2.12
CA PHE A 487 9.33 -12.47 0.67
C PHE A 487 8.46 -11.35 0.10
N ASN A 488 8.96 -10.66 -0.92
CA ASN A 488 8.18 -9.68 -1.67
C ASN A 488 7.45 -10.34 -2.83
N SER A 489 6.13 -10.39 -2.75
CA SER A 489 5.25 -10.95 -3.79
C SER A 489 4.79 -9.95 -4.85
N ALA A 490 5.23 -8.69 -4.78
CA ALA A 490 4.89 -7.71 -5.79
C ALA A 490 5.62 -8.01 -7.11
N LEU A 491 4.91 -7.80 -8.21
CA LEU A 491 5.45 -7.92 -9.55
C LEU A 491 5.45 -6.54 -10.20
N ILE A 492 6.57 -6.17 -10.81
CA ILE A 492 6.76 -4.82 -11.34
C ILE A 492 5.71 -4.46 -12.42
N TYR A 493 5.19 -5.45 -13.13
CA TYR A 493 4.20 -5.30 -14.20
C TYR A 493 2.74 -5.46 -13.74
N GLU A 494 2.50 -5.88 -12.50
CA GLU A 494 1.17 -6.33 -12.06
C GLU A 494 0.07 -5.28 -12.18
N LEU A 495 0.38 -4.01 -11.87
CA LEU A 495 -0.60 -2.93 -11.93
C LEU A 495 -1.04 -2.63 -13.36
N ALA A 496 -0.13 -2.78 -14.34
CA ALA A 496 -0.45 -2.66 -15.76
C ALA A 496 -1.40 -3.79 -16.22
N CYS A 497 -1.23 -5.02 -15.71
CA CYS A 497 -2.15 -6.13 -15.96
C CYS A 497 -3.46 -5.99 -15.19
N LEU A 498 -3.41 -5.66 -13.91
CA LEU A 498 -4.60 -5.52 -13.06
C LEU A 498 -5.54 -4.41 -13.53
N LYS A 499 -5.00 -3.37 -14.17
CA LYS A 499 -5.77 -2.28 -14.77
C LYS A 499 -6.93 -2.79 -15.63
N VAL A 500 -6.68 -3.77 -16.51
CA VAL A 500 -7.66 -4.33 -17.44
C VAL A 500 -8.86 -4.93 -16.72
N TYR A 501 -8.62 -5.52 -15.54
CA TYR A 501 -9.66 -6.18 -14.74
C TYR A 501 -10.33 -5.22 -13.77
N ALA A 502 -9.58 -4.30 -13.18
CA ALA A 502 -10.06 -3.43 -12.13
C ALA A 502 -10.89 -2.25 -12.65
N GLU A 503 -10.51 -1.64 -13.79
CA GLU A 503 -11.21 -0.48 -14.34
C GLU A 503 -12.71 -0.72 -14.55
N PRO A 504 -13.16 -1.80 -15.22
CA PRO A 504 -14.58 -2.06 -15.39
C PRO A 504 -15.35 -2.18 -14.06
N LEU A 505 -14.73 -2.81 -13.05
CA LEU A 505 -15.32 -2.97 -11.72
C LEU A 505 -15.47 -1.64 -10.99
N LEU A 506 -14.47 -0.77 -11.10
CA LEU A 506 -14.47 0.56 -10.48
C LEU A 506 -15.43 1.52 -11.18
N PHE A 507 -15.56 1.44 -12.51
CA PHE A 507 -16.56 2.22 -13.27
C PHE A 507 -17.99 1.85 -12.93
N GLY A 508 -18.23 0.62 -12.42
CA GLY A 508 -19.53 0.17 -11.96
C GLY A 508 -20.04 0.85 -10.68
N ILE A 509 -19.18 1.57 -9.94
CA ILE A 509 -19.56 2.26 -8.71
C ILE A 509 -20.22 3.59 -9.04
N SER A 510 -21.45 3.79 -8.54
CA SER A 510 -22.24 5.01 -8.77
C SER A 510 -21.67 6.21 -8.01
N LYS A 511 -21.92 7.42 -8.55
CA LYS A 511 -21.50 8.68 -7.90
C LYS A 511 -22.19 8.94 -6.56
N GLU A 512 -23.32 8.31 -6.33
CA GLU A 512 -24.11 8.40 -5.11
C GLU A 512 -23.57 7.50 -4.00
N GLU A 513 -22.74 6.50 -4.33
CA GLU A 513 -22.13 5.60 -3.34
C GLU A 513 -20.96 6.27 -2.60
N PRO A 514 -20.83 6.02 -1.29
CA PRO A 514 -19.72 6.56 -0.48
C PRO A 514 -18.33 6.19 -1.03
N GLU A 515 -18.19 5.00 -1.63
CA GLU A 515 -16.97 4.42 -2.17
C GLU A 515 -16.52 5.06 -3.49
N TYR A 516 -17.38 5.88 -4.12
CA TYR A 516 -17.08 6.54 -5.38
C TYR A 516 -15.80 7.38 -5.35
N LEU A 517 -15.53 8.06 -4.22
CA LEU A 517 -14.31 8.88 -4.09
C LEU A 517 -13.03 8.03 -4.22
N GLU A 518 -13.03 6.87 -3.59
CA GLU A 518 -11.88 5.95 -3.66
C GLU A 518 -11.80 5.26 -5.03
N ALA A 519 -12.94 4.84 -5.58
CA ALA A 519 -13.01 4.29 -6.93
C ALA A 519 -12.45 5.27 -7.98
N ASN A 520 -12.90 6.54 -7.94
CA ASN A 520 -12.42 7.58 -8.84
C ASN A 520 -10.92 7.90 -8.62
N ARG A 521 -10.41 7.79 -7.39
CA ARG A 521 -8.97 7.91 -7.11
C ARG A 521 -8.19 6.79 -7.78
N LEU A 522 -8.64 5.54 -7.66
CA LEU A 522 -8.00 4.39 -8.29
C LEU A 522 -8.06 4.43 -9.82
N LEU A 523 -9.19 4.87 -10.39
CA LEU A 523 -9.30 5.09 -11.84
C LEU A 523 -8.27 6.11 -12.34
N LYS A 524 -8.14 7.26 -11.66
CA LYS A 524 -7.12 8.26 -11.99
C LYS A 524 -5.70 7.75 -11.79
N PHE A 525 -5.49 6.84 -10.86
CA PHE A 525 -4.22 6.17 -10.66
C PHE A 525 -3.88 5.28 -11.85
N PHE A 526 -4.84 4.54 -12.39
CA PHE A 526 -4.63 3.71 -13.56
C PHE A 526 -4.36 4.50 -14.86
N ASP A 527 -4.73 5.77 -14.92
CA ASP A 527 -4.41 6.64 -16.08
C ASP A 527 -2.90 6.78 -16.33
N TYR A 528 -2.04 6.47 -15.37
CA TYR A 528 -0.59 6.50 -15.55
C TYR A 528 -0.03 5.27 -16.27
N PHE A 529 -0.74 4.16 -16.28
CA PHE A 529 -0.24 2.88 -16.78
C PHE A 529 -0.71 2.61 -18.20
N VAL A 530 0.21 2.15 -19.04
CA VAL A 530 -0.12 1.43 -20.26
C VAL A 530 -0.65 0.06 -19.86
N ALA A 531 -1.84 -0.30 -20.36
CA ALA A 531 -2.45 -1.58 -20.04
C ALA A 531 -1.70 -2.74 -20.71
N VAL A 532 -1.55 -3.83 -19.97
CA VAL A 532 -0.91 -5.07 -20.44
C VAL A 532 -1.92 -6.21 -20.39
N PRO A 533 -2.13 -6.93 -21.48
CA PRO A 533 -2.98 -8.12 -21.51
C PRO A 533 -2.33 -9.25 -20.68
N SER A 534 -3.15 -10.16 -20.18
CA SER A 534 -2.68 -11.21 -19.25
C SER A 534 -2.31 -12.53 -19.94
N GLU A 535 -2.43 -12.63 -21.25
CA GLU A 535 -2.23 -13.88 -21.99
C GLU A 535 -0.85 -14.47 -21.81
N GLU A 536 0.17 -13.61 -21.73
CA GLU A 536 1.57 -14.02 -21.57
C GLU A 536 1.99 -14.25 -20.11
N VAL A 537 1.14 -13.92 -19.14
CA VAL A 537 1.42 -14.18 -17.71
C VAL A 537 1.41 -15.67 -17.47
N PRO A 538 2.49 -16.29 -16.95
CA PRO A 538 2.54 -17.72 -16.66
C PRO A 538 1.42 -18.18 -15.72
N ASN A 539 0.92 -19.40 -15.90
CA ASN A 539 -0.20 -19.93 -15.10
C ASN A 539 0.19 -20.24 -13.64
N ASN A 540 1.48 -20.33 -13.33
CA ASN A 540 2.02 -20.47 -11.96
C ASN A 540 2.39 -19.11 -11.34
N SER A 541 2.20 -17.98 -12.05
CA SER A 541 2.47 -16.64 -11.51
C SER A 541 1.60 -16.33 -10.29
N LEU A 542 2.17 -15.62 -9.31
CA LEU A 542 1.43 -15.09 -8.15
C LEU A 542 0.24 -14.20 -8.58
N LEU A 543 0.35 -13.51 -9.71
CA LEU A 543 -0.71 -12.67 -10.23
C LEU A 543 -1.96 -13.46 -10.60
N ARG A 544 -1.82 -14.73 -11.01
CA ARG A 544 -2.93 -15.58 -11.40
C ARG A 544 -3.91 -15.88 -10.28
N GLU A 545 -3.50 -15.81 -9.02
CA GLU A 545 -4.41 -15.87 -7.87
C GLU A 545 -5.53 -14.83 -7.99
N PHE A 546 -5.21 -13.66 -8.51
CA PHE A 546 -6.13 -12.51 -8.60
C PHE A 546 -6.89 -12.48 -9.92
N ILE A 547 -6.18 -12.57 -11.04
CA ILE A 547 -6.77 -12.42 -12.39
C ILE A 547 -7.37 -13.72 -12.95
N GLY A 548 -7.10 -14.88 -12.33
CA GLY A 548 -7.57 -16.19 -12.78
C GLY A 548 -6.60 -16.90 -13.72
N GLY A 549 -6.94 -18.15 -14.08
CA GLY A 549 -6.09 -19.00 -14.92
C GLY A 549 -4.86 -19.56 -14.20
N SER A 550 -4.91 -19.66 -12.85
CA SER A 550 -3.89 -20.32 -12.07
C SER A 550 -3.89 -21.84 -12.33
N CYS A 551 -2.70 -22.45 -12.36
CA CYS A 551 -2.55 -23.90 -12.34
C CYS A 551 -2.79 -24.49 -10.93
N PHE A 552 -2.89 -23.65 -9.90
CA PHE A 552 -3.20 -24.04 -8.54
C PHE A 552 -4.69 -23.82 -8.23
N ASN A 553 -5.22 -24.63 -7.34
CA ASN A 553 -6.56 -24.42 -6.78
C ASN A 553 -6.48 -23.30 -5.73
N THR A 554 -6.79 -22.05 -6.13
CA THR A 554 -6.71 -20.85 -5.30
C THR A 554 -8.08 -20.18 -5.15
#